data_f4e686e8c8db599fd4e134925762501f
#
_entry.id   f4e686e8c8db599fd4e134925762501f
#
_cell.length_a   1.000
_cell.length_b   1.000
_cell.length_c   1.000
_cell.angle_alpha   90.00
_cell.angle_beta   90.00
_cell.angle_gamma   90.00
#
_symmetry.space_group_name_H-M   'P 1'
#
loop_
_entity.id
_entity.type
_entity.pdbx_description
1 polymer ?
#
loop_
_entity_poly.entity_id
_entity_poly.type
_entity_poly.pdbx_seq_one_letter_code
_entity_poly.pdbx_strand_id
1 'polypeptide(L)'
;AYTGPKVLNLSDEGYPIQPYGVQDNPYSILDIADIVFINPVNTGFSRVLPDEDGKMPSRDKQKENFFGVNADIKYLAEWMNTFTSRKNRWQSPKYLIGESYGTTRVSGLALELQNNQWMYLNGVILVSPTDIG
;
A
#
# COMPACT_ATOMS: atom_id res chain seq x y z
N ALA A 1 -1.76 2.73 -11.67
CA ALA A 1 -1.53 3.71 -10.62
C ALA A 1 -1.06 5.02 -11.24
N TYR A 2 -1.65 6.14 -10.82
CA TYR A 2 -1.33 7.47 -11.35
C TYR A 2 -0.02 8.04 -10.78
N THR A 3 0.48 7.46 -9.71
CA THR A 3 1.64 7.93 -8.95
C THR A 3 2.91 7.10 -9.15
N GLY A 4 2.86 6.14 -10.06
CA GLY A 4 3.97 5.24 -10.34
C GLY A 4 5.06 5.86 -11.22
N PRO A 5 6.20 5.14 -11.40
CA PRO A 5 7.28 5.57 -12.29
C PRO A 5 6.90 5.50 -13.77
N LYS A 6 5.83 4.80 -14.10
CA LYS A 6 5.26 4.68 -15.44
C LYS A 6 3.81 5.12 -15.41
N VAL A 7 3.38 5.80 -16.46
CA VAL A 7 2.01 6.29 -16.65
C VAL A 7 1.51 5.94 -18.04
N LEU A 8 0.20 5.82 -18.17
CA LEU A 8 -0.45 5.71 -19.50
C LEU A 8 -0.32 7.03 -20.25
N ASN A 9 -0.19 6.94 -21.57
CA ASN A 9 -0.22 8.11 -22.43
C ASN A 9 -1.67 8.60 -22.59
N LEU A 10 -2.04 9.60 -21.79
CA LEU A 10 -3.38 10.15 -21.71
C LEU A 10 -3.34 11.66 -21.98
N SER A 11 -4.45 12.21 -22.53
CA SER A 11 -4.69 13.65 -22.55
C SER A 11 -4.96 14.20 -21.13
N ASP A 12 -5.00 15.51 -20.99
CA ASP A 12 -5.32 16.17 -19.72
C ASP A 12 -6.73 15.81 -19.21
N GLU A 13 -7.64 15.45 -20.12
CA GLU A 13 -9.00 14.99 -19.78
C GLU A 13 -9.06 13.48 -19.51
N GLY A 14 -7.93 12.76 -19.60
CA GLY A 14 -7.84 11.34 -19.29
C GLY A 14 -8.16 10.38 -20.44
N TYR A 15 -8.25 10.88 -21.68
CA TYR A 15 -8.46 10.03 -22.86
C TYR A 15 -7.13 9.45 -23.37
N PRO A 16 -7.11 8.18 -23.84
CA PRO A 16 -5.92 7.61 -24.46
C PRO A 16 -5.54 8.38 -25.73
N ILE A 17 -4.27 8.72 -25.84
CA ILE A 17 -3.72 9.39 -27.04
C ILE A 17 -2.60 8.56 -27.64
N GLN A 18 -2.36 8.75 -28.94
CA GLN A 18 -1.26 8.05 -29.64
C GLN A 18 0.09 8.70 -29.34
N PRO A 19 1.18 7.89 -29.29
CA PRO A 19 1.17 6.42 -29.33
C PRO A 19 0.56 5.82 -28.06
N TYR A 20 -0.38 4.89 -28.22
CA TYR A 20 -0.98 4.19 -27.08
C TYR A 20 0.06 3.39 -26.34
N GLY A 21 0.03 3.44 -25.01
CA GLY A 21 0.95 2.66 -24.20
C GLY A 21 1.33 3.33 -22.90
N VAL A 22 2.40 2.81 -22.32
CA VAL A 22 2.96 3.26 -21.06
C VAL A 22 4.23 4.04 -21.34
N GLN A 23 4.35 5.19 -20.71
CA GLN A 23 5.53 6.05 -20.79
C GLN A 23 6.11 6.33 -19.42
N ASP A 24 7.31 6.89 -19.40
CA ASP A 24 7.92 7.33 -18.14
C ASP A 24 7.13 8.50 -17.54
N ASN A 25 6.93 8.45 -16.22
CA ASN A 25 6.33 9.54 -15.50
C ASN A 25 7.40 10.62 -15.21
N PRO A 26 7.30 11.82 -15.82
CA PRO A 26 8.27 12.89 -15.59
C PRO A 26 8.26 13.43 -14.15
N TYR A 27 7.20 13.14 -13.39
CA TYR A 27 7.02 13.55 -12.00
C TYR A 27 7.25 12.39 -11.00
N SER A 28 7.89 11.32 -11.45
CA SER A 28 8.24 10.20 -10.56
C SER A 28 9.21 10.64 -9.47
N ILE A 29 9.03 10.09 -8.27
CA ILE A 29 9.93 10.33 -7.13
C ILE A 29 11.05 9.29 -7.02
N LEU A 30 11.23 8.44 -8.02
CA LEU A 30 12.28 7.40 -8.02
C LEU A 30 13.70 7.94 -8.02
N ASP A 31 13.91 9.20 -8.40
CA ASP A 31 15.19 9.88 -8.34
C ASP A 31 15.62 10.26 -6.91
N ILE A 32 14.67 10.30 -5.97
CA ILE A 32 14.92 10.69 -4.58
C ILE A 32 14.53 9.63 -3.55
N ALA A 33 13.79 8.59 -3.95
CA ALA A 33 13.29 7.57 -3.03
C ALA A 33 13.09 6.21 -3.73
N ASP A 34 13.23 5.13 -2.98
CA ASP A 34 12.70 3.83 -3.37
C ASP A 34 11.19 3.80 -3.13
N ILE A 35 10.45 3.21 -4.05
CA ILE A 35 8.99 3.14 -3.95
C ILE A 35 8.57 1.68 -3.77
N VAL A 36 7.73 1.43 -2.79
CA VAL A 36 7.14 0.11 -2.53
C VAL A 36 5.63 0.19 -2.74
N PHE A 37 5.13 -0.53 -3.73
CA PHE A 37 3.70 -0.68 -3.98
C PHE A 37 3.21 -1.95 -3.32
N ILE A 38 2.24 -1.82 -2.43
CA ILE A 38 1.65 -2.93 -1.70
C ILE A 38 0.28 -3.24 -2.29
N ASN A 39 0.06 -4.51 -2.62
CA ASN A 39 -1.27 -5.02 -2.93
C ASN A 39 -1.85 -5.63 -1.66
N PRO A 40 -2.80 -5.00 -0.97
CA PRO A 40 -3.52 -5.62 0.13
C PRO A 40 -4.17 -6.95 -0.29
N VAL A 41 -4.46 -7.80 0.70
CA VAL A 41 -5.06 -9.12 0.45
C VAL A 41 -6.29 -9.02 -0.47
N ASN A 42 -6.37 -9.92 -1.46
CA ASN A 42 -7.37 -9.97 -2.52
C ASN A 42 -7.37 -8.76 -3.47
N THR A 43 -6.31 -7.99 -3.48
CA THR A 43 -6.07 -6.98 -4.51
C THR A 43 -4.84 -7.34 -5.35
N GLY A 44 -4.78 -6.86 -6.58
CA GLY A 44 -3.68 -7.15 -7.48
C GLY A 44 -3.38 -8.65 -7.55
N PHE A 45 -2.17 -9.03 -7.19
CA PHE A 45 -1.72 -10.43 -7.17
C PHE A 45 -1.75 -11.08 -5.78
N SER A 46 -2.10 -10.32 -4.74
CA SER A 46 -2.16 -10.85 -3.37
C SER A 46 -3.42 -11.67 -3.13
N ARG A 47 -3.26 -12.85 -2.55
CA ARG A 47 -4.36 -13.77 -2.24
C ARG A 47 -4.17 -14.37 -0.86
N VAL A 48 -5.29 -14.74 -0.23
CA VAL A 48 -5.26 -15.59 0.95
C VAL A 48 -4.67 -16.95 0.56
N LEU A 49 -3.74 -17.44 1.36
CA LEU A 49 -3.15 -18.75 1.14
C LEU A 49 -3.86 -19.83 1.97
N PRO A 50 -3.87 -21.08 1.50
CA PRO A 50 -4.28 -22.20 2.32
C PRO A 50 -3.34 -22.36 3.54
N ASP A 51 -3.85 -23.03 4.58
CA ASP A 51 -3.05 -23.41 5.75
C ASP A 51 -2.04 -24.53 5.42
N GLU A 52 -1.33 -24.99 6.44
CA GLU A 52 -0.33 -26.07 6.30
C GLU A 52 -0.92 -27.37 5.79
N ASP A 53 -2.20 -27.63 6.02
CA ASP A 53 -2.93 -28.80 5.55
C ASP A 53 -3.51 -28.60 4.13
N GLY A 54 -3.24 -27.46 3.49
CA GLY A 54 -3.74 -27.12 2.16
C GLY A 54 -5.20 -26.66 2.14
N LYS A 55 -5.79 -26.36 3.31
CA LYS A 55 -7.18 -25.95 3.44
C LYS A 55 -7.31 -24.43 3.46
N MET A 56 -8.21 -23.91 2.61
CA MET A 56 -8.53 -22.49 2.62
C MET A 56 -9.26 -22.09 3.91
N PRO A 57 -8.87 -20.98 4.56
CA PRO A 57 -9.60 -20.45 5.70
C PRO A 57 -11.06 -20.15 5.33
N SER A 58 -11.98 -20.36 6.27
CA SER A 58 -13.39 -20.01 6.08
C SER A 58 -13.56 -18.50 5.78
N ARG A 59 -14.67 -18.13 5.18
CA ARG A 59 -14.99 -16.71 4.90
C ARG A 59 -14.96 -15.84 6.17
N ASP A 60 -15.46 -16.37 7.27
CA ASP A 60 -15.49 -15.65 8.54
C ASP A 60 -14.08 -15.43 9.09
N LYS A 61 -13.22 -16.45 9.00
CA LYS A 61 -11.83 -16.33 9.39
C LYS A 61 -11.02 -15.40 8.49
N GLN A 62 -11.32 -15.39 7.19
CA GLN A 62 -10.72 -14.43 6.28
C GLN A 62 -11.15 -12.99 6.62
N LYS A 63 -12.43 -12.78 6.94
CA LYS A 63 -12.94 -11.49 7.41
C LYS A 63 -12.24 -11.02 8.68
N GLU A 64 -12.16 -11.89 9.66
CA GLU A 64 -11.51 -11.59 10.95
C GLU A 64 -10.03 -11.21 10.77
N ASN A 65 -9.32 -11.92 9.90
CA ASN A 65 -7.88 -11.75 9.74
C ASN A 65 -7.48 -10.61 8.77
N PHE A 66 -8.30 -10.32 7.77
CA PHE A 66 -7.90 -9.45 6.66
C PHE A 66 -8.90 -8.36 6.27
N PHE A 67 -10.18 -8.54 6.56
CA PHE A 67 -11.23 -7.67 6.06
C PHE A 67 -11.93 -6.92 7.18
N GLY A 68 -11.70 -5.67 7.24
CA GLY A 68 -12.13 -4.75 8.26
C GLY A 68 -10.98 -3.82 8.59
N VAL A 69 -11.27 -2.59 8.97
CA VAL A 69 -10.25 -1.54 9.12
C VAL A 69 -9.10 -1.99 10.03
N ASN A 70 -9.42 -2.53 11.19
CA ASN A 70 -8.40 -2.93 12.17
C ASN A 70 -7.59 -4.15 11.72
N ALA A 71 -8.23 -5.16 11.14
CA ALA A 71 -7.54 -6.34 10.63
C ALA A 71 -6.61 -5.98 9.46
N ASP A 72 -7.10 -5.16 8.53
CA ASP A 72 -6.33 -4.67 7.38
C ASP A 72 -5.07 -3.91 7.84
N ILE A 73 -5.22 -2.98 8.77
CA ILE A 73 -4.12 -2.22 9.34
C ILE A 73 -3.10 -3.13 10.03
N LYS A 74 -3.57 -4.07 10.83
CA LYS A 74 -2.71 -4.95 11.62
C LYS A 74 -1.81 -5.81 10.74
N TYR A 75 -2.37 -6.57 9.80
CA TYR A 75 -1.54 -7.46 8.97
C TYR A 75 -0.61 -6.68 8.03
N LEU A 76 -1.04 -5.51 7.53
CA LEU A 76 -0.17 -4.65 6.73
C LEU A 76 1.00 -4.10 7.54
N ALA A 77 0.78 -3.70 8.79
CA ALA A 77 1.86 -3.26 9.68
C ALA A 77 2.86 -4.38 9.96
N GLU A 78 2.39 -5.60 10.22
CA GLU A 78 3.23 -6.79 10.39
C GLU A 78 4.03 -7.10 9.11
N TRP A 79 3.40 -6.98 7.96
CA TRP A 79 4.07 -7.13 6.67
C TRP A 79 5.17 -6.08 6.47
N MET A 80 4.89 -4.82 6.78
CA MET A 80 5.86 -3.72 6.66
C MET A 80 7.07 -3.94 7.56
N ASN A 81 6.86 -4.41 8.79
CA ASN A 81 7.94 -4.79 9.70
C ASN A 81 8.82 -5.88 9.08
N THR A 82 8.21 -6.95 8.60
CA THR A 82 8.90 -8.08 7.98
C THR A 82 9.67 -7.64 6.73
N PHE A 83 9.04 -6.85 5.87
CA PHE A 83 9.67 -6.33 4.65
C PHE A 83 10.88 -5.45 4.98
N THR A 84 10.73 -4.51 5.89
CA THR A 84 11.78 -3.58 6.31
C THR A 84 12.97 -4.33 6.91
N SER A 85 12.70 -5.35 7.72
CA SER A 85 13.73 -6.21 8.32
C SER A 85 14.47 -7.02 7.25
N ARG A 86 13.76 -7.67 6.35
CA ARG A 86 14.35 -8.48 5.27
C ARG A 86 15.17 -7.66 4.28
N LYS A 87 14.79 -6.40 4.06
CA LYS A 87 15.51 -5.47 3.19
C LYS A 87 16.61 -4.69 3.91
N ASN A 88 16.76 -4.87 5.22
CA ASN A 88 17.72 -4.15 6.05
C ASN A 88 17.57 -2.62 5.93
N ARG A 89 16.32 -2.13 6.01
CA ARG A 89 15.99 -0.71 5.78
C ARG A 89 15.39 -0.02 7.01
N TRP A 90 15.62 -0.53 8.22
CA TRP A 90 15.14 0.09 9.46
C TRP A 90 15.65 1.52 9.67
N GLN A 91 16.88 1.80 9.27
CA GLN A 91 17.49 3.12 9.41
C GLN A 91 17.07 4.10 8.29
N SER A 92 16.43 3.63 7.23
CA SER A 92 15.99 4.49 6.13
C SER A 92 14.80 5.35 6.56
N PRO A 93 14.77 6.63 6.16
CA PRO A 93 13.57 7.45 6.31
C PRO A 93 12.37 6.79 5.64
N LYS A 94 11.22 6.81 6.30
CA LYS A 94 10.01 6.12 5.87
C LYS A 94 8.82 7.05 5.76
N TYR A 95 8.13 6.95 4.63
CA TYR A 95 6.94 7.73 4.32
C TYR A 95 5.83 6.78 3.86
N LEU A 96 4.61 7.06 4.26
CA LEU A 96 3.42 6.40 3.72
C LEU A 96 2.67 7.36 2.81
N ILE A 97 2.19 6.84 1.69
CA ILE A 97 1.33 7.57 0.76
C ILE A 97 0.03 6.78 0.61
N GLY A 98 -1.09 7.43 0.89
CA GLY A 98 -2.43 6.87 0.71
C GLY A 98 -3.28 7.76 -0.19
N GLU A 99 -4.01 7.14 -1.10
CA GLU A 99 -4.97 7.80 -1.99
C GLU A 99 -6.39 7.31 -1.72
N SER A 100 -7.36 8.21 -1.64
CA SER A 100 -8.77 7.90 -1.41
C SER A 100 -8.96 7.09 -0.12
N TYR A 101 -9.55 5.89 -0.16
CA TYR A 101 -9.63 4.99 1.00
C TYR A 101 -8.26 4.65 1.59
N GLY A 102 -7.21 4.69 0.80
CA GLY A 102 -5.83 4.54 1.27
C GLY A 102 -5.42 5.58 2.31
N THR A 103 -6.07 6.72 2.38
CA THR A 103 -5.79 7.76 3.40
C THR A 103 -6.22 7.30 4.79
N THR A 104 -7.38 6.67 4.91
CA THR A 104 -7.83 6.02 6.15
C THR A 104 -6.87 4.92 6.58
N ARG A 105 -6.49 4.07 5.63
CA ARG A 105 -5.54 2.98 5.86
C ARG A 105 -4.18 3.50 6.34
N VAL A 106 -3.63 4.51 5.68
CA VAL A 106 -2.33 5.11 6.04
C VAL A 106 -2.37 5.78 7.42
N SER A 107 -3.46 6.46 7.76
CA SER A 107 -3.61 7.08 9.08
C SER A 107 -3.60 6.04 10.20
N GLY A 108 -4.32 4.95 10.03
CA GLY A 108 -4.33 3.83 10.97
C GLY A 108 -3.00 3.10 11.03
N LEU A 109 -2.34 2.89 9.88
CA LEU A 109 -1.02 2.27 9.81
C LEU A 109 0.06 3.09 10.52
N ALA A 110 0.04 4.41 10.41
CA ALA A 110 1.00 5.26 11.09
C ALA A 110 0.95 5.05 12.61
N LEU A 111 -0.24 4.96 13.18
CA LEU A 111 -0.45 4.70 14.60
C LEU A 111 -0.04 3.27 14.98
N GLU A 112 -0.46 2.27 14.21
CA GLU A 112 -0.15 0.85 14.46
C GLU A 112 1.36 0.57 14.38
N LEU A 113 2.03 1.11 13.38
CA LEU A 113 3.48 0.97 13.22
C LEU A 113 4.25 1.56 14.40
N GLN A 114 3.83 2.74 14.85
CA GLN A 114 4.48 3.40 15.98
C GLN A 114 4.24 2.66 17.30
N ASN A 115 2.99 2.26 17.58
CA ASN A 115 2.62 1.71 18.88
C ASN A 115 2.97 0.23 19.03
N ASN A 116 2.89 -0.56 17.96
CA ASN A 116 3.01 -2.02 18.03
C ASN A 116 4.19 -2.59 17.26
N GLN A 117 4.78 -1.85 16.32
CA GLN A 117 5.90 -2.31 15.52
C GLN A 117 7.19 -1.52 15.78
N TRP A 118 7.17 -0.54 16.64
CA TRP A 118 8.32 0.34 16.94
C TRP A 118 8.93 1.01 15.70
N MET A 119 8.09 1.19 14.68
CA MET A 119 8.48 1.84 13.43
C MET A 119 7.95 3.25 13.39
N TYR A 120 8.86 4.21 13.43
CA TYR A 120 8.52 5.63 13.36
C TYR A 120 8.63 6.12 11.92
N LEU A 121 7.59 6.79 11.45
CA LEU A 121 7.54 7.35 10.11
C LEU A 121 8.08 8.79 10.11
N ASN A 122 8.72 9.17 9.01
CA ASN A 122 9.18 10.54 8.78
C ASN A 122 8.06 11.43 8.21
N GLY A 123 7.07 10.83 7.58
CA GLY A 123 5.92 11.56 7.09
C GLY A 123 4.82 10.67 6.53
N VAL A 124 3.66 11.28 6.34
CA VAL A 124 2.45 10.68 5.77
C VAL A 124 1.91 11.64 4.72
N ILE A 125 1.60 11.12 3.54
CA ILE A 125 1.05 11.89 2.43
C ILE A 125 -0.35 11.36 2.12
N LEU A 126 -1.34 12.22 2.25
CA LEU A 126 -2.75 11.89 2.02
C LEU A 126 -3.22 12.57 0.74
N VAL A 127 -3.56 11.76 -0.25
CA VAL A 127 -4.04 12.22 -1.57
C VAL A 127 -5.54 11.99 -1.66
N SER A 128 -6.29 13.06 -1.90
CA SER A 128 -7.76 13.00 -2.01
C SER A 128 -8.41 12.23 -0.86
N PRO A 129 -8.23 12.68 0.39
CA PRO A 129 -8.76 11.97 1.54
C PRO A 129 -10.27 11.87 1.46
N THR A 130 -10.79 10.70 1.82
CA THR A 130 -12.22 10.46 1.96
C THR A 130 -12.63 10.68 3.41
N ASP A 131 -13.71 11.44 3.61
CA ASP A 131 -14.38 11.50 4.90
C ASP A 131 -15.24 10.24 5.03
N ILE A 132 -14.84 9.34 5.90
CA ILE A 132 -15.64 8.19 6.30
C ILE A 132 -16.25 8.57 7.63
N GLY A 133 -17.32 9.37 7.53
CA GLY A 133 -18.14 9.74 8.66
C GLY A 133 -18.92 8.56 9.23
#